data_4785181f653980b6ba1c09f30d8b4ad9
#
_entry.id   4785181f653980b6ba1c09f30d8b4ad9
#
_cell.length_a   1.000
_cell.length_b   1.000
_cell.length_c   1.000
_cell.angle_alpha   90.00
_cell.angle_beta   90.00
_cell.angle_gamma   90.00
#
_symmetry.space_group_name_H-M   'P 1'
#
loop_
_entity.id
_entity.type
_entity.pdbx_description
1 polymer ?
#
loop_
_entity_poly.entity_id
_entity_poly.type
_entity_poly.pdbx_seq_one_letter_code
_entity_poly.pdbx_strand_id
1 'polypeptide(L)'
;MDQIARRAETNERMLYYYFGSKEQLFTAVLEHAFTALTDAEKSLDLEGVAPVEAVTQLAHFIWNYYREHPELLRLVNNENLHEARYIKGSTRIRELISPVVAKLAKILERGQQAGLFRNNVDPLRFYITLSGLGYYIVSNRFTLEATFGLDFSADAERDEIIKMNTELLLAYLMRR
;
A
#
# COMPACT_ATOMS: atom_id res chain seq x y z
N MET A 1 6.78 16.23 21.26
CA MET A 1 5.59 17.05 20.92
C MET A 1 6.00 18.44 20.46
N ASP A 2 6.98 19.10 21.08
CA ASP A 2 7.44 20.45 20.74
C ASP A 2 7.77 20.66 19.22
N GLN A 3 8.54 19.76 18.60
CA GLN A 3 8.85 19.83 17.18
C GLN A 3 7.61 19.72 16.28
N ILE A 4 6.63 18.92 16.66
CA ILE A 4 5.36 18.78 15.93
C ILE A 4 4.56 20.08 16.07
N ALA A 5 4.45 20.60 17.31
CA ALA A 5 3.73 21.83 17.56
C ALA A 5 4.30 23.01 16.75
N ARG A 6 5.63 23.16 16.70
CA ARG A 6 6.29 24.20 15.91
C ARG A 6 5.99 24.07 14.40
N ARG A 7 6.04 22.85 13.85
CA ARG A 7 5.74 22.64 12.43
C ARG A 7 4.27 22.85 12.08
N ALA A 8 3.36 22.61 13.05
CA ALA A 8 1.94 22.81 12.89
C ALA A 8 1.48 24.23 13.27
N GLU A 9 2.43 25.15 13.53
CA GLU A 9 2.17 26.54 13.92
C GLU A 9 1.19 26.64 15.12
N THR A 10 1.36 25.74 16.10
CA THR A 10 0.54 25.63 17.30
C THR A 10 1.43 25.40 18.52
N ASN A 11 0.84 25.06 19.65
CA ASN A 11 1.56 24.72 20.87
C ASN A 11 1.20 23.31 21.36
N GLU A 12 2.06 22.73 22.21
CA GLU A 12 1.87 21.37 22.74
C GLU A 12 0.53 21.19 23.46
N ARG A 13 0.07 22.22 24.19
CA ARG A 13 -1.21 22.16 24.92
C ARG A 13 -2.38 21.91 23.96
N MET A 14 -2.37 22.55 22.79
CA MET A 14 -3.40 22.34 21.77
C MET A 14 -3.34 20.94 21.18
N LEU A 15 -2.12 20.41 20.94
CA LEU A 15 -1.99 19.03 20.48
C LEU A 15 -2.54 18.03 21.49
N TYR A 16 -2.23 18.20 22.77
CA TYR A 16 -2.81 17.35 23.83
C TYR A 16 -4.32 17.55 24.00
N TYR A 17 -4.81 18.75 23.79
CA TYR A 17 -6.25 19.02 23.84
C TYR A 17 -7.02 18.27 22.74
N TYR A 18 -6.52 18.28 21.51
CA TYR A 18 -7.19 17.63 20.38
C TYR A 18 -6.97 16.11 20.32
N PHE A 19 -5.79 15.65 20.67
CA PHE A 19 -5.39 14.25 20.46
C PHE A 19 -5.22 13.46 21.76
N GLY A 20 -5.25 14.09 22.92
CA GLY A 20 -5.11 13.45 24.22
C GLY A 20 -3.68 13.02 24.55
N SER A 21 -3.02 12.25 23.71
CA SER A 21 -1.65 11.77 23.91
C SER A 21 -0.85 11.74 22.59
N LYS A 22 0.47 11.55 22.72
CA LYS A 22 1.35 11.36 21.56
C LYS A 22 0.99 10.08 20.78
N GLU A 23 0.61 9.04 21.49
CA GLU A 23 0.19 7.76 20.93
C GLU A 23 -1.11 7.93 20.14
N GLN A 24 -2.09 8.65 20.69
CA GLN A 24 -3.35 8.92 20.01
C GLN A 24 -3.16 9.81 18.77
N LEU A 25 -2.28 10.82 18.85
CA LEU A 25 -1.88 11.60 17.68
C LEU A 25 -1.27 10.70 16.59
N PHE A 26 -0.37 9.78 16.96
CA PHE A 26 0.26 8.87 16.01
C PHE A 26 -0.78 7.93 15.36
N THR A 27 -1.70 7.37 16.14
CA THR A 27 -2.83 6.58 15.63
C THR A 27 -3.68 7.38 14.64
N ALA A 28 -4.02 8.63 14.97
CA ALA A 28 -4.78 9.49 14.06
C ALA A 28 -4.04 9.78 12.74
N VAL A 29 -2.71 9.96 12.78
CA VAL A 29 -1.89 10.13 11.58
C VAL A 29 -1.88 8.86 10.72
N LEU A 30 -1.76 7.67 11.35
CA LEU A 30 -1.87 6.39 10.66
C LEU A 30 -3.25 6.23 9.99
N GLU A 31 -4.33 6.45 10.73
CA GLU A 31 -5.69 6.37 10.21
C GLU A 31 -5.91 7.33 9.04
N HIS A 32 -5.38 8.55 9.12
CA HIS A 32 -5.44 9.53 8.04
C HIS A 32 -4.71 9.03 6.78
N ALA A 33 -3.48 8.50 6.93
CA ALA A 33 -2.70 7.99 5.82
C ALA A 33 -3.37 6.79 5.13
N PHE A 34 -3.94 5.85 5.91
CA PHE A 34 -4.71 4.73 5.33
C PHE A 34 -6.02 5.19 4.71
N THR A 35 -6.70 6.20 5.27
CA THR A 35 -7.90 6.78 4.67
C THR A 35 -7.58 7.39 3.31
N ALA A 36 -6.50 8.16 3.20
CA ALA A 36 -6.07 8.78 1.95
C ALA A 36 -5.77 7.72 0.85
N LEU A 37 -5.09 6.63 1.20
CA LEU A 37 -4.87 5.50 0.28
C LEU A 37 -6.21 4.90 -0.18
N THR A 38 -7.12 4.60 0.75
CA THR A 38 -8.42 3.98 0.43
C THR A 38 -9.28 4.89 -0.43
N ASP A 39 -9.27 6.20 -0.17
CA ASP A 39 -10.03 7.16 -0.97
C ASP A 39 -9.45 7.30 -2.39
N ALA A 40 -8.13 7.26 -2.53
CA ALA A 40 -7.48 7.20 -3.84
C ALA A 40 -7.83 5.91 -4.60
N GLU A 41 -7.87 4.75 -3.92
CA GLU A 41 -8.28 3.47 -4.52
C GLU A 41 -9.75 3.45 -4.97
N LYS A 42 -10.64 4.18 -4.31
CA LYS A 42 -12.06 4.27 -4.71
C LYS A 42 -12.22 4.90 -6.08
N SER A 43 -11.32 5.81 -6.47
CA SER A 43 -11.34 6.45 -7.78
C SER A 43 -11.01 5.50 -8.94
N LEU A 44 -10.44 4.32 -8.62
CA LEU A 44 -10.07 3.32 -9.61
C LEU A 44 -11.28 2.44 -9.96
N ASP A 45 -11.93 2.74 -11.09
CA ASP A 45 -13.04 1.93 -11.61
C ASP A 45 -12.48 0.75 -12.42
N LEU A 46 -12.63 -0.47 -11.88
CA LEU A 46 -12.16 -1.71 -12.49
C LEU A 46 -13.30 -2.67 -12.85
N GLU A 47 -14.57 -2.26 -12.70
CA GLU A 47 -15.71 -3.17 -12.90
C GLU A 47 -15.86 -3.60 -14.37
N GLY A 48 -15.71 -2.66 -15.31
CA GLY A 48 -15.78 -2.90 -16.76
C GLY A 48 -14.48 -3.35 -17.43
N VAL A 49 -13.36 -3.39 -16.66
CA VAL A 49 -12.02 -3.66 -17.20
C VAL A 49 -11.77 -5.17 -17.28
N ALA A 50 -11.13 -5.63 -18.36
CA ALA A 50 -10.74 -7.04 -18.51
C ALA A 50 -9.90 -7.53 -17.32
N PRO A 51 -10.07 -8.78 -16.84
CA PRO A 51 -9.47 -9.23 -15.57
C PRO A 51 -7.95 -9.06 -15.48
N VAL A 52 -7.22 -9.36 -16.56
CA VAL A 52 -5.75 -9.21 -16.62
C VAL A 52 -5.36 -7.74 -16.46
N GLU A 53 -6.02 -6.88 -17.22
CA GLU A 53 -5.79 -5.44 -17.18
C GLU A 53 -6.18 -4.85 -15.81
N ALA A 54 -7.29 -5.30 -15.22
CA ALA A 54 -7.75 -4.84 -13.91
C ALA A 54 -6.73 -5.16 -12.79
N VAL A 55 -6.13 -6.36 -12.80
CA VAL A 55 -5.04 -6.71 -11.86
C VAL A 55 -3.83 -5.82 -12.10
N THR A 56 -3.46 -5.61 -13.34
CA THR A 56 -2.31 -4.78 -13.72
C THR A 56 -2.50 -3.33 -13.27
N GLN A 57 -3.65 -2.75 -13.54
CA GLN A 57 -3.98 -1.37 -13.12
C GLN A 57 -3.98 -1.22 -11.60
N LEU A 58 -4.56 -2.19 -10.87
CA LEU A 58 -4.54 -2.17 -9.40
C LEU A 58 -3.12 -2.25 -8.85
N ALA A 59 -2.28 -3.13 -9.40
CA ALA A 59 -0.89 -3.28 -8.98
C ALA A 59 -0.10 -1.98 -9.23
N HIS A 60 -0.19 -1.43 -10.44
CA HIS A 60 0.49 -0.18 -10.81
C HIS A 60 0.01 0.99 -9.97
N PHE A 61 -1.29 1.08 -9.69
CA PHE A 61 -1.83 2.10 -8.79
C PHE A 61 -1.18 2.03 -7.41
N ILE A 62 -1.16 0.85 -6.77
CA ILE A 62 -0.60 0.66 -5.43
C ILE A 62 0.90 0.98 -5.42
N TRP A 63 1.67 0.52 -6.40
CA TRP A 63 3.11 0.76 -6.45
C TRP A 63 3.44 2.24 -6.70
N ASN A 64 2.70 2.92 -7.57
CA ASN A 64 2.84 4.36 -7.79
C ASN A 64 2.45 5.16 -6.54
N TYR A 65 1.36 4.77 -5.88
CA TYR A 65 0.94 5.41 -4.64
C TYR A 65 2.03 5.34 -3.56
N TYR A 66 2.67 4.18 -3.37
CA TYR A 66 3.78 4.04 -2.42
C TYR A 66 4.98 4.94 -2.76
N ARG A 67 5.26 5.13 -4.02
CA ARG A 67 6.34 6.01 -4.48
C ARG A 67 6.01 7.48 -4.26
N GLU A 68 4.78 7.87 -4.53
CA GLU A 68 4.29 9.25 -4.38
C GLU A 68 4.03 9.62 -2.92
N HIS A 69 3.76 8.62 -2.07
CA HIS A 69 3.45 8.76 -0.64
C HIS A 69 4.41 7.96 0.25
N PRO A 70 5.73 8.23 0.20
CA PRO A 70 6.71 7.49 0.98
C PRO A 70 6.53 7.66 2.50
N GLU A 71 5.80 8.69 2.94
CA GLU A 71 5.42 8.90 4.35
C GLU A 71 4.53 7.78 4.86
N LEU A 72 3.62 7.21 4.06
CA LEU A 72 2.83 6.04 4.45
C LEU A 72 3.73 4.86 4.81
N LEU A 73 4.71 4.57 3.96
CA LEU A 73 5.62 3.44 4.20
C LEU A 73 6.52 3.67 5.43
N ARG A 74 6.94 4.92 5.69
CA ARG A 74 7.68 5.27 6.92
C ARG A 74 6.85 5.05 8.17
N LEU A 75 5.55 5.37 8.13
CA LEU A 75 4.62 5.11 9.23
C LEU A 75 4.46 3.60 9.46
N VAL A 76 4.25 2.82 8.40
CA VAL A 76 4.13 1.35 8.46
C VAL A 76 5.42 0.72 8.99
N ASN A 77 6.59 1.18 8.53
CA ASN A 77 7.88 0.70 9.03
C ASN A 77 8.05 0.99 10.52
N ASN A 78 7.65 2.17 10.96
CA ASN A 78 7.68 2.50 12.39
C ASN A 78 6.75 1.60 13.20
N GLU A 79 5.55 1.30 12.69
CA GLU A 79 4.64 0.35 13.32
C GLU A 79 5.24 -1.06 13.42
N ASN A 80 5.91 -1.53 12.37
CA ASN A 80 6.59 -2.83 12.42
C ASN A 80 7.71 -2.88 13.48
N LEU A 81 8.48 -1.79 13.63
CA LEU A 81 9.48 -1.67 14.71
C LEU A 81 8.85 -1.70 16.11
N HIS A 82 7.61 -1.28 16.26
CA HIS A 82 6.83 -1.26 17.51
C HIS A 82 5.80 -2.40 17.60
N GLU A 83 5.98 -3.48 16.81
CA GLU A 83 5.13 -4.68 16.82
C GLU A 83 3.64 -4.38 16.54
N ALA A 84 3.38 -3.39 15.70
CA ALA A 84 2.04 -2.89 15.33
C ALA A 84 1.21 -2.44 16.56
N ARG A 85 1.86 -1.86 17.56
CA ARG A 85 1.23 -1.47 18.83
C ARG A 85 0.03 -0.55 18.64
N TYR A 86 0.13 0.39 17.72
CA TYR A 86 -0.91 1.40 17.51
C TYR A 86 -2.00 0.90 16.55
N ILE A 87 -1.62 0.16 15.50
CA ILE A 87 -2.58 -0.47 14.56
C ILE A 87 -3.47 -1.48 15.28
N LYS A 88 -2.92 -2.28 16.20
CA LYS A 88 -3.71 -3.24 16.99
C LYS A 88 -4.85 -2.59 17.77
N GLY A 89 -4.69 -1.33 18.18
CA GLY A 89 -5.71 -0.55 18.88
C GLY A 89 -6.76 0.11 17.99
N SER A 90 -6.56 0.13 16.65
CA SER A 90 -7.47 0.78 15.71
C SER A 90 -8.33 -0.25 14.96
N THR A 91 -9.65 -0.22 15.18
CA THR A 91 -10.61 -0.98 14.35
C THR A 91 -10.75 -0.36 12.96
N ARG A 92 -10.61 0.96 12.86
CA ARG A 92 -10.77 1.74 11.63
C ARG A 92 -9.78 1.33 10.53
N ILE A 93 -8.49 1.13 10.86
CA ILE A 93 -7.49 0.73 9.85
C ILE A 93 -7.85 -0.62 9.23
N ARG A 94 -8.35 -1.58 10.02
CA ARG A 94 -8.80 -2.88 9.51
C ARG A 94 -9.99 -2.73 8.55
N GLU A 95 -10.94 -1.86 8.87
CA GLU A 95 -12.10 -1.57 8.01
C GLU A 95 -11.69 -0.89 6.71
N LEU A 96 -10.66 -0.05 6.72
CA LEU A 96 -10.15 0.65 5.54
C LEU A 96 -9.50 -0.29 4.50
N ILE A 97 -8.85 -1.36 4.93
CA ILE A 97 -8.15 -2.30 4.02
C ILE A 97 -9.11 -3.33 3.41
N SER A 98 -10.18 -3.69 4.09
CA SER A 98 -11.15 -4.70 3.62
C SER A 98 -11.70 -4.45 2.20
N PRO A 99 -12.06 -3.23 1.78
CA PRO A 99 -12.64 -2.97 0.47
C PRO A 99 -11.73 -3.30 -0.70
N VAL A 100 -10.44 -3.02 -0.63
CA VAL A 100 -9.51 -3.32 -1.74
C VAL A 100 -9.34 -4.82 -1.93
N VAL A 101 -9.28 -5.58 -0.85
CA VAL A 101 -9.21 -7.05 -0.92
C VAL A 101 -10.49 -7.62 -1.53
N ALA A 102 -11.67 -7.06 -1.18
CA ALA A 102 -12.94 -7.44 -1.79
C ALA A 102 -13.02 -7.08 -3.28
N LYS A 103 -12.51 -5.89 -3.68
CA LYS A 103 -12.39 -5.50 -5.10
C LYS A 103 -11.50 -6.48 -5.86
N LEU A 104 -10.33 -6.83 -5.31
CA LEU A 104 -9.44 -7.82 -5.90
C LEU A 104 -10.09 -9.21 -6.02
N ALA A 105 -10.84 -9.65 -5.00
CA ALA A 105 -11.56 -10.92 -5.04
C ALA A 105 -12.50 -11.00 -6.25
N LYS A 106 -13.29 -9.95 -6.51
CA LYS A 106 -14.18 -9.86 -7.68
C LYS A 106 -13.42 -9.93 -9.01
N ILE A 107 -12.24 -9.27 -9.10
CA ILE A 107 -11.40 -9.31 -10.30
C ILE A 107 -10.89 -10.75 -10.53
N LEU A 108 -10.40 -11.41 -9.48
CA LEU A 108 -9.91 -12.79 -9.56
C LEU A 108 -11.03 -13.76 -9.95
N GLU A 109 -12.22 -13.61 -9.38
CA GLU A 109 -13.40 -14.41 -9.74
C GLU A 109 -13.76 -14.27 -11.22
N ARG A 110 -13.83 -13.04 -11.75
CA ARG A 110 -14.08 -12.79 -13.18
C ARG A 110 -13.02 -13.45 -14.07
N GLY A 111 -11.74 -13.36 -13.67
CA GLY A 111 -10.67 -14.00 -14.40
C GLY A 111 -10.74 -15.53 -14.38
N GLN A 112 -11.16 -16.13 -13.29
CA GLN A 112 -11.42 -17.58 -13.18
C GLN A 112 -12.60 -18.01 -14.02
N GLN A 113 -13.71 -17.30 -13.97
CA GLN A 113 -14.91 -17.57 -14.80
C GLN A 113 -14.61 -17.46 -16.31
N ALA A 114 -13.75 -16.53 -16.69
CA ALA A 114 -13.27 -16.39 -18.07
C ALA A 114 -12.23 -17.45 -18.49
N GLY A 115 -11.81 -18.34 -17.58
CA GLY A 115 -10.79 -19.36 -17.86
C GLY A 115 -9.37 -18.80 -18.00
N LEU A 116 -9.15 -17.52 -17.68
CA LEU A 116 -7.87 -16.84 -17.77
C LEU A 116 -6.98 -17.11 -16.56
N PHE A 117 -7.56 -17.11 -15.37
CA PHE A 117 -6.83 -17.28 -14.12
C PHE A 117 -6.96 -18.69 -13.58
N ARG A 118 -5.93 -19.12 -12.86
CA ARG A 118 -5.94 -20.37 -12.10
C ARG A 118 -6.99 -20.33 -10.99
N ASN A 119 -7.52 -21.48 -10.64
CA ASN A 119 -8.45 -21.63 -9.52
C ASN A 119 -7.71 -21.50 -8.16
N ASN A 120 -8.48 -21.23 -7.10
CA ASN A 120 -7.99 -21.25 -5.71
C ASN A 120 -6.92 -20.20 -5.39
N VAL A 121 -6.99 -19.03 -6.01
CA VAL A 121 -6.18 -17.87 -5.60
C VAL A 121 -6.84 -17.22 -4.40
N ASP A 122 -6.15 -17.21 -3.27
CA ASP A 122 -6.60 -16.49 -2.07
C ASP A 122 -6.40 -14.97 -2.26
N PRO A 123 -7.47 -14.16 -2.26
CA PRO A 123 -7.36 -12.73 -2.55
C PRO A 123 -6.50 -11.96 -1.56
N LEU A 124 -6.55 -12.31 -0.26
CA LEU A 124 -5.77 -11.64 0.76
C LEU A 124 -4.27 -11.92 0.61
N ARG A 125 -3.91 -13.18 0.41
CA ARG A 125 -2.51 -13.57 0.19
C ARG A 125 -1.95 -12.97 -1.10
N PHE A 126 -2.78 -12.93 -2.14
CA PHE A 126 -2.38 -12.31 -3.41
C PHE A 126 -2.22 -10.80 -3.24
N TYR A 127 -3.11 -10.12 -2.52
CA TYR A 127 -2.97 -8.70 -2.18
C TYR A 127 -1.68 -8.41 -1.41
N ILE A 128 -1.35 -9.24 -0.39
CA ILE A 128 -0.10 -9.11 0.37
C ILE A 128 1.11 -9.24 -0.55
N THR A 129 1.11 -10.20 -1.47
CA THR A 129 2.21 -10.40 -2.43
C THR A 129 2.34 -9.20 -3.37
N LEU A 130 1.23 -8.77 -3.98
CA LEU A 130 1.16 -7.61 -4.87
C LEU A 130 1.69 -6.35 -4.17
N SER A 131 1.18 -6.05 -2.98
CA SER A 131 1.62 -4.90 -2.18
C SER A 131 3.09 -5.01 -1.80
N GLY A 132 3.54 -6.20 -1.40
CA GLY A 132 4.91 -6.48 -0.96
C GLY A 132 5.95 -6.22 -2.04
N LEU A 133 5.66 -6.50 -3.30
CA LEU A 133 6.56 -6.25 -4.44
C LEU A 133 6.90 -4.75 -4.56
N GLY A 134 5.90 -3.89 -4.50
CA GLY A 134 6.13 -2.44 -4.54
C GLY A 134 6.69 -1.88 -3.23
N TYR A 135 6.15 -2.35 -2.10
CA TYR A 135 6.59 -1.93 -0.78
C TYR A 135 8.09 -2.15 -0.57
N TYR A 136 8.62 -3.34 -0.93
CA TYR A 136 10.02 -3.67 -0.69
C TYR A 136 10.96 -2.70 -1.38
N ILE A 137 10.73 -2.40 -2.63
CA ILE A 137 11.58 -1.50 -3.43
C ILE A 137 11.56 -0.07 -2.86
N VAL A 138 10.38 0.49 -2.61
CA VAL A 138 10.26 1.87 -2.14
C VAL A 138 10.75 2.03 -0.70
N SER A 139 10.44 1.05 0.15
CA SER A 139 10.82 1.08 1.57
C SER A 139 12.32 0.94 1.79
N ASN A 140 12.99 0.13 0.96
CA ASN A 140 14.40 -0.20 1.09
C ASN A 140 15.30 0.52 0.06
N ARG A 141 14.77 1.48 -0.70
CA ARG A 141 15.47 2.12 -1.81
C ARG A 141 16.90 2.58 -1.47
N PHE A 142 17.10 3.21 -0.32
CA PHE A 142 18.43 3.74 0.08
C PHE A 142 19.44 2.62 0.36
N THR A 143 19.02 1.51 0.97
CA THR A 143 19.90 0.37 1.21
C THR A 143 20.16 -0.41 -0.07
N LEU A 144 19.17 -0.53 -0.95
CA LEU A 144 19.32 -1.17 -2.26
C LEU A 144 20.27 -0.36 -3.14
N GLU A 145 20.11 0.97 -3.19
CA GLU A 145 21.02 1.87 -3.91
C GLU A 145 22.46 1.75 -3.37
N ALA A 146 22.64 1.83 -2.07
CA ALA A 146 23.97 1.72 -1.45
C ALA A 146 24.62 0.34 -1.66
N THR A 147 23.82 -0.74 -1.75
CA THR A 147 24.32 -2.12 -1.86
C THR A 147 24.57 -2.53 -3.30
N PHE A 148 23.68 -2.17 -4.21
CA PHE A 148 23.68 -2.64 -5.60
C PHE A 148 24.07 -1.56 -6.61
N GLY A 149 24.15 -0.30 -6.20
CA GLY A 149 24.52 0.82 -7.08
C GLY A 149 23.43 1.20 -8.09
N LEU A 150 22.17 0.75 -7.85
CA LEU A 150 21.02 1.03 -8.73
C LEU A 150 20.18 2.15 -8.14
N ASP A 151 19.93 3.19 -8.93
CA ASP A 151 19.03 4.29 -8.55
C ASP A 151 17.57 3.93 -8.85
N PHE A 152 16.89 3.35 -7.88
CA PHE A 152 15.46 2.99 -7.99
C PHE A 152 14.51 4.20 -8.06
N SER A 153 15.01 5.43 -7.98
CA SER A 153 14.24 6.64 -8.24
C SER A 153 14.27 7.05 -9.72
N ALA A 154 15.25 6.55 -10.48
CA ALA A 154 15.34 6.78 -11.92
C ALA A 154 14.20 6.09 -12.67
N ASP A 155 13.65 6.79 -13.67
CA ASP A 155 12.48 6.29 -14.43
C ASP A 155 12.75 4.93 -15.11
N ALA A 156 13.94 4.73 -15.67
CA ALA A 156 14.30 3.50 -16.35
C ALA A 156 14.30 2.27 -15.41
N GLU A 157 14.93 2.39 -14.23
CA GLU A 157 14.95 1.31 -13.24
C GLU A 157 13.55 1.04 -12.69
N ARG A 158 12.78 2.08 -12.48
CA ARG A 158 11.38 1.96 -12.07
C ARG A 158 10.57 1.16 -13.09
N ASP A 159 10.66 1.50 -14.37
CA ASP A 159 9.85 0.88 -15.43
C ASP A 159 10.22 -0.60 -15.58
N GLU A 160 11.50 -0.96 -15.51
CA GLU A 160 11.95 -2.36 -15.52
C GLU A 160 11.43 -3.14 -14.31
N ILE A 161 11.46 -2.57 -13.11
CA ILE A 161 10.91 -3.22 -11.89
C ILE A 161 9.41 -3.40 -12.00
N ILE A 162 8.67 -2.38 -12.45
CA ILE A 162 7.21 -2.48 -12.63
C ILE A 162 6.87 -3.57 -13.64
N LYS A 163 7.58 -3.62 -14.75
CA LYS A 163 7.42 -4.64 -15.78
C LYS A 163 7.67 -6.04 -15.22
N MET A 164 8.82 -6.26 -14.59
CA MET A 164 9.18 -7.55 -14.00
C MET A 164 8.15 -7.99 -12.93
N ASN A 165 7.76 -7.10 -12.04
CA ASN A 165 6.77 -7.40 -11.00
C ASN A 165 5.40 -7.74 -11.60
N THR A 166 4.99 -7.04 -12.66
CA THR A 166 3.74 -7.32 -13.38
C THR A 166 3.79 -8.71 -14.01
N GLU A 167 4.89 -9.04 -14.69
CA GLU A 167 5.09 -10.36 -15.29
C GLU A 167 5.06 -11.48 -14.24
N LEU A 168 5.68 -11.29 -13.06
CA LEU A 168 5.65 -12.25 -11.96
C LEU A 168 4.22 -12.47 -11.43
N LEU A 169 3.44 -11.40 -11.23
CA LEU A 169 2.06 -11.52 -10.77
C LEU A 169 1.19 -12.24 -11.79
N LEU A 170 1.30 -11.88 -13.06
CA LEU A 170 0.52 -12.50 -14.14
C LEU A 170 0.95 -13.95 -14.37
N ALA A 171 2.25 -14.27 -14.32
CA ALA A 171 2.73 -15.65 -14.44
C ALA A 171 2.19 -16.55 -13.32
N TYR A 172 1.98 -16.01 -12.11
CA TYR A 172 1.33 -16.74 -11.03
C TYR A 172 -0.16 -16.95 -11.28
N LEU A 173 -0.87 -15.94 -11.80
CA LEU A 173 -2.31 -15.97 -11.99
C LEU A 173 -2.76 -16.79 -13.20
N MET A 174 -2.01 -16.69 -14.32
CA MET A 174 -2.45 -17.29 -15.58
C MET A 174 -2.57 -18.82 -15.47
N ARG A 175 -3.64 -19.33 -16.05
CA ARG A 175 -3.84 -20.78 -16.18
C ARG A 175 -2.82 -21.33 -17.18
N ARG A 176 -2.08 -22.34 -16.76
CA ARG A 176 -1.20 -23.12 -17.66
C ARG A 176 -2.01 -24.15 -18.43
#